data_898c83ad8c2b5b85eb58649b6ea64b2b
#
_entry.id   898c83ad8c2b5b85eb58649b6ea64b2b
#
_cell.length_a   1.000
_cell.length_b   1.000
_cell.length_c   1.000
_cell.angle_alpha   90.00
_cell.angle_beta   90.00
_cell.angle_gamma   90.00
#
_symmetry.space_group_name_H-M   'P 1'
#
loop_
_entity.id
_entity.type
_entity.pdbx_description
1 polymer ?
#
loop_
_entity_poly.entity_id
_entity_poly.type
_entity_poly.pdbx_seq_one_letter_code
_entity_poly.pdbx_strand_id
1 'polypeptide(L)'
;MKLKNLFAITAIASALVLTGCKEEKKADATSTAPAATSIKVGVMAGPEHQVAETAAKVAKDKYNLNVEFVLFNDYALPNTAVSKGDLDANAMQHKPYLDEDVKAKNLNNLVIVGNTFVYPLAGYSKTIKNV
;
A
#
# COMPACT_ATOMS: atom_id res chain seq x y z
N MET A 1 23.27 28.08 -58.82
CA MET A 1 23.10 29.53 -59.18
C MET A 1 22.58 30.24 -57.95
N LYS A 2 23.45 31.05 -57.37
CA LYS A 2 23.24 32.49 -57.00
C LYS A 2 22.17 32.68 -55.92
N LEU A 3 22.41 33.21 -54.81
CA LEU A 3 23.26 34.24 -54.26
C LEU A 3 22.41 35.17 -53.36
N LYS A 4 22.84 35.38 -52.12
CA LYS A 4 22.87 36.66 -51.39
C LYS A 4 21.51 37.32 -51.05
N ASN A 5 21.33 37.83 -49.86
CA ASN A 5 21.99 38.79 -49.00
C ASN A 5 21.33 38.78 -47.63
N LEU A 6 21.94 38.80 -46.48
CA LEU A 6 22.77 39.77 -45.79
C LEU A 6 22.08 41.13 -45.53
N PHE A 7 21.91 41.45 -44.28
CA PHE A 7 21.96 42.71 -43.52
C PHE A 7 21.10 42.58 -42.28
N ALA A 8 21.60 42.49 -41.09
CA ALA A 8 22.46 43.26 -40.23
C ALA A 8 21.75 44.49 -39.57
N ILE A 9 22.00 44.59 -38.24
CA ILE A 9 22.03 45.82 -37.41
C ILE A 9 20.64 46.22 -36.85
N THR A 10 20.41 46.45 -35.55
CA THR A 10 21.19 47.14 -34.53
C THR A 10 20.61 46.95 -33.15
N ALA A 11 21.40 46.89 -32.14
CA ALA A 11 21.12 46.97 -30.72
C ALA A 11 20.44 48.26 -30.28
N ILE A 12 19.58 48.21 -29.28
CA ILE A 12 19.46 49.27 -28.28
C ILE A 12 19.19 48.64 -26.92
N ALA A 13 20.13 48.85 -26.04
CA ALA A 13 20.02 48.59 -24.62
C ALA A 13 19.09 49.62 -23.97
N SER A 14 18.19 49.19 -23.11
CA SER A 14 17.62 50.07 -22.12
C SER A 14 17.42 49.26 -20.82
N ALA A 15 18.35 49.44 -19.90
CA ALA A 15 18.26 49.04 -18.52
C ALA A 15 17.17 49.90 -17.84
N LEU A 16 16.15 49.23 -17.33
CA LEU A 16 15.25 49.78 -16.34
C LEU A 16 15.30 48.87 -15.11
N VAL A 17 16.08 49.34 -14.17
CA VAL A 17 16.10 48.82 -12.80
C VAL A 17 14.82 49.28 -12.12
N LEU A 18 13.88 48.36 -11.95
CA LEU A 18 12.76 48.53 -11.03
C LEU A 18 13.01 47.61 -9.84
N THR A 19 13.53 48.20 -8.78
CA THR A 19 13.52 47.65 -7.43
C THR A 19 12.06 47.56 -6.98
N GLY A 20 11.45 46.40 -7.25
CA GLY A 20 10.19 45.99 -6.62
C GLY A 20 10.49 45.27 -5.33
N CYS A 21 10.15 45.86 -4.20
CA CYS A 21 10.05 45.17 -2.92
C CYS A 21 9.14 43.96 -3.10
N LYS A 22 9.71 42.77 -3.07
CA LYS A 22 8.97 41.53 -3.01
C LYS A 22 8.57 41.34 -1.55
N GLU A 23 7.38 41.74 -1.18
CA GLU A 23 6.75 41.23 0.01
C GLU A 23 6.79 39.71 -0.04
N GLU A 24 7.57 39.11 0.84
CA GLU A 24 7.47 37.69 1.13
C GLU A 24 6.07 37.42 1.69
N LYS A 25 5.15 37.06 0.81
CA LYS A 25 3.96 36.34 1.24
C LYS A 25 4.47 35.07 1.93
N LYS A 26 4.45 35.08 3.27
CA LYS A 26 4.46 33.85 4.05
C LYS A 26 3.46 32.91 3.37
N ALA A 27 3.97 31.88 2.72
CA ALA A 27 3.16 30.76 2.33
C ALA A 27 2.59 30.18 3.62
N ASP A 28 1.32 30.43 3.83
CA ASP A 28 0.54 29.72 4.81
C ASP A 28 0.68 28.24 4.46
N ALA A 29 1.46 27.53 5.25
CA ALA A 29 1.56 26.09 5.15
C ALA A 29 0.21 25.53 5.57
N THR A 30 -0.73 25.56 4.64
CA THR A 30 -1.94 24.75 4.73
C THR A 30 -1.43 23.33 4.76
N SER A 31 -1.33 22.76 5.95
CA SER A 31 -1.10 21.35 6.21
C SER A 31 -2.23 20.60 5.52
N THR A 32 -2.05 20.32 4.24
CA THR A 32 -2.91 19.38 3.52
C THR A 32 -2.65 18.04 4.16
N ALA A 33 -3.56 17.58 5.00
CA ALA A 33 -3.50 16.22 5.52
C ALA A 33 -3.28 15.27 4.33
N PRO A 34 -2.36 14.31 4.42
CA PRO A 34 -2.11 13.38 3.32
C PRO A 34 -3.43 12.77 2.89
N ALA A 35 -3.66 12.69 1.58
CA ALA A 35 -4.83 12.02 1.05
C ALA A 35 -4.90 10.60 1.66
N ALA A 36 -6.10 10.17 2.05
CA ALA A 36 -6.27 8.84 2.63
C ALA A 36 -5.82 7.78 1.62
N THR A 37 -4.84 6.98 2.00
CA THR A 37 -4.41 5.84 1.21
C THR A 37 -5.36 4.67 1.49
N SER A 38 -5.72 3.91 0.47
CA SER A 38 -6.57 2.71 0.61
C SER A 38 -5.79 1.48 0.20
N ILE A 39 -5.96 0.39 0.95
CA ILE A 39 -5.42 -0.94 0.62
C ILE A 39 -6.52 -2.00 0.72
N LYS A 40 -6.40 -3.05 -0.10
CA LYS A 40 -7.25 -4.24 -0.07
C LYS A 40 -6.52 -5.39 0.61
N VAL A 41 -7.11 -5.93 1.67
CA VAL A 41 -6.50 -7.00 2.46
C VAL A 41 -7.41 -8.23 2.48
N GLY A 42 -6.88 -9.36 2.03
CA GLY A 42 -7.56 -10.65 2.13
C GLY A 42 -7.46 -11.22 3.54
N VAL A 43 -8.59 -11.61 4.12
CA VAL A 43 -8.66 -12.26 5.44
C VAL A 43 -9.65 -13.43 5.40
N MET A 44 -9.47 -14.38 6.32
CA MET A 44 -10.45 -15.45 6.49
C MET A 44 -11.69 -14.93 7.22
N ALA A 45 -12.86 -15.41 6.79
CA ALA A 45 -14.10 -15.15 7.51
C ALA A 45 -14.03 -15.77 8.92
N GLY A 46 -14.49 -15.03 9.93
CA GLY A 46 -14.49 -15.47 11.31
C GLY A 46 -13.61 -14.65 12.26
N PRO A 47 -12.95 -15.27 13.24
CA PRO A 47 -12.17 -14.54 14.26
C PRO A 47 -11.04 -13.70 13.69
N GLU A 48 -10.40 -14.14 12.60
CA GLU A 48 -9.35 -13.37 11.92
C GLU A 48 -9.87 -12.01 11.44
N HIS A 49 -11.07 -11.99 10.87
CA HIS A 49 -11.68 -10.75 10.41
C HIS A 49 -11.93 -9.78 11.56
N GLN A 50 -12.41 -10.24 12.72
CA GLN A 50 -12.64 -9.40 13.90
C GLN A 50 -11.35 -8.74 14.40
N VAL A 51 -10.24 -9.47 14.41
CA VAL A 51 -8.92 -8.91 14.76
C VAL A 51 -8.48 -7.89 13.72
N ALA A 52 -8.66 -8.22 12.44
CA ALA A 52 -8.31 -7.33 11.33
C ALA A 52 -9.11 -6.01 11.36
N GLU A 53 -10.39 -6.03 11.69
CA GLU A 53 -11.21 -4.82 11.86
C GLU A 53 -10.64 -3.88 12.93
N THR A 54 -10.17 -4.44 14.04
CA THR A 54 -9.49 -3.65 15.09
C THR A 54 -8.21 -3.02 14.58
N ALA A 55 -7.40 -3.78 13.83
CA ALA A 55 -6.18 -3.27 13.20
C ALA A 55 -6.48 -2.18 12.17
N ALA A 56 -7.53 -2.35 11.35
CA ALA A 56 -7.96 -1.36 10.38
C ALA A 56 -8.39 -0.04 11.03
N LYS A 57 -9.08 -0.11 12.16
CA LYS A 57 -9.44 1.08 12.94
C LYS A 57 -8.18 1.83 13.40
N VAL A 58 -7.19 1.13 13.94
CA VAL A 58 -5.90 1.73 14.34
C VAL A 58 -5.15 2.31 13.14
N ALA A 59 -5.15 1.62 12.00
CA ALA A 59 -4.54 2.09 10.76
C ALA A 59 -5.19 3.40 10.27
N LYS A 60 -6.51 3.50 10.36
CA LYS A 60 -7.24 4.72 10.01
C LYS A 60 -6.92 5.86 10.97
N ASP A 61 -7.00 5.61 12.29
CA ASP A 61 -6.85 6.64 13.31
C ASP A 61 -5.43 7.21 13.37
N LYS A 62 -4.40 6.36 13.19
CA LYS A 62 -2.99 6.76 13.34
C LYS A 62 -2.31 7.14 12.03
N TYR A 63 -2.71 6.54 10.91
CA TYR A 63 -1.97 6.66 9.65
C TYR A 63 -2.83 7.15 8.48
N ASN A 64 -4.10 7.47 8.73
CA ASN A 64 -5.09 7.81 7.70
C ASN A 64 -5.17 6.76 6.57
N LEU A 65 -4.90 5.50 6.90
CA LEU A 65 -4.95 4.36 5.98
C LEU A 65 -6.33 3.70 6.03
N ASN A 66 -7.02 3.64 4.91
CA ASN A 66 -8.25 2.88 4.78
C ASN A 66 -7.91 1.43 4.42
N VAL A 67 -8.51 0.47 5.13
CA VAL A 67 -8.36 -0.95 4.84
C VAL A 67 -9.71 -1.50 4.38
N GLU A 68 -9.75 -2.00 3.16
CA GLU A 68 -10.88 -2.72 2.58
C GLU A 68 -10.62 -4.22 2.71
N PHE A 69 -11.56 -4.97 3.34
CA PHE A 69 -11.39 -6.41 3.50
C PHE A 69 -12.07 -7.18 2.39
N VAL A 70 -11.36 -8.18 1.88
CA VAL A 70 -11.91 -9.23 1.01
C VAL A 70 -11.93 -10.53 1.82
N LEU A 71 -13.13 -11.06 2.07
CA LEU A 71 -13.32 -12.25 2.89
C LEU A 71 -13.18 -13.53 2.06
N PHE A 72 -12.39 -14.45 2.58
CA PHE A 72 -12.21 -15.78 2.01
C PHE A 72 -12.74 -16.87 2.95
N ASN A 73 -13.24 -17.94 2.36
CA ASN A 73 -13.70 -19.13 3.08
C ASN A 73 -12.76 -20.33 2.89
N ASP A 74 -11.73 -20.17 2.08
CA ASP A 74 -10.69 -21.18 1.83
C ASP A 74 -9.31 -20.56 1.71
N TYR A 75 -8.26 -21.36 1.91
CA TYR A 75 -6.87 -20.92 1.88
C TYR A 75 -6.23 -20.93 0.48
N ALA A 76 -6.94 -21.44 -0.54
CA ALA A 76 -6.33 -21.67 -1.85
C ALA A 76 -6.10 -20.38 -2.67
N LEU A 77 -6.96 -19.38 -2.50
CA LEU A 77 -6.98 -18.21 -3.36
C LEU A 77 -6.19 -16.98 -2.86
N PRO A 78 -6.10 -16.67 -1.55
CA PRO A 78 -5.58 -15.39 -1.09
C PRO A 78 -4.15 -15.08 -1.55
N ASN A 79 -3.23 -16.05 -1.51
CA ASN A 79 -1.86 -15.85 -1.97
C ASN A 79 -1.78 -15.57 -3.47
N THR A 80 -2.60 -16.27 -4.26
CA THR A 80 -2.68 -16.03 -5.71
C THR A 80 -3.22 -14.64 -6.02
N ALA A 81 -4.21 -14.16 -5.26
CA ALA A 81 -4.80 -12.84 -5.44
C ALA A 81 -3.77 -11.73 -5.12
N VAL A 82 -2.99 -11.87 -4.04
CA VAL A 82 -1.89 -10.92 -3.75
C VAL A 82 -0.82 -10.97 -4.84
N SER A 83 -0.41 -12.17 -5.25
CA SER A 83 0.61 -12.33 -6.29
C SER A 83 0.23 -11.70 -7.63
N LYS A 84 -1.06 -11.68 -7.96
CA LYS A 84 -1.60 -11.06 -9.18
C LYS A 84 -1.87 -9.55 -9.05
N GLY A 85 -1.83 -9.01 -7.84
CA GLY A 85 -2.17 -7.61 -7.57
C GLY A 85 -3.68 -7.33 -7.45
N ASP A 86 -4.50 -8.38 -7.31
CA ASP A 86 -5.93 -8.23 -7.02
C ASP A 86 -6.16 -7.78 -5.55
N LEU A 87 -5.19 -8.08 -4.69
CA LEU A 87 -5.06 -7.65 -3.31
C LEU A 87 -3.69 -7.04 -3.06
N ASP A 88 -3.61 -6.08 -2.13
CA ASP A 88 -2.34 -5.51 -1.68
C ASP A 88 -1.64 -6.38 -0.64
N ALA A 89 -2.42 -7.10 0.18
CA ALA A 89 -1.92 -8.01 1.21
C ALA A 89 -2.95 -9.08 1.57
N ASN A 90 -2.51 -10.10 2.32
CA ASN A 90 -3.41 -10.98 3.07
C ASN A 90 -2.90 -11.22 4.50
N ALA A 91 -3.80 -11.60 5.40
CA ALA A 91 -3.48 -11.97 6.79
C ALA A 91 -4.30 -13.22 7.16
N MET A 92 -3.72 -14.41 6.92
CA MET A 92 -4.52 -15.64 7.08
C MET A 92 -3.71 -16.91 7.42
N GLN A 93 -2.38 -16.90 7.33
CA GLN A 93 -1.63 -18.12 7.29
C GLN A 93 -0.37 -18.09 8.19
N HIS A 94 0.13 -19.24 8.55
CA HIS A 94 1.43 -19.43 9.18
C HIS A 94 2.51 -19.68 8.11
N LYS A 95 3.75 -19.39 8.47
CA LYS A 95 4.88 -19.44 7.52
C LYS A 95 5.04 -20.79 6.79
N PRO A 96 4.95 -21.96 7.43
CA PRO A 96 5.07 -23.23 6.71
C PRO A 96 4.04 -23.41 5.60
N TYR A 97 2.80 -22.97 5.80
CA TYR A 97 1.79 -23.01 4.73
C TYR A 97 2.16 -22.08 3.56
N LEU A 98 2.60 -20.86 3.87
CA LEU A 98 3.04 -19.92 2.84
C LEU A 98 4.18 -20.51 2.01
N ASP A 99 5.20 -21.09 2.65
CA ASP A 99 6.37 -21.66 1.96
C ASP A 99 5.96 -22.78 0.98
N GLU A 100 5.05 -23.66 1.40
CA GLU A 100 4.55 -24.73 0.52
C GLU A 100 3.66 -24.20 -0.61
N ASP A 101 2.77 -23.26 -0.32
CA ASP A 101 1.85 -22.70 -1.32
C ASP A 101 2.62 -21.89 -2.39
N VAL A 102 3.59 -21.08 -1.96
CA VAL A 102 4.48 -20.32 -2.85
C VAL A 102 5.25 -21.25 -3.78
N LYS A 103 5.81 -22.34 -3.23
CA LYS A 103 6.54 -23.35 -4.01
C LYS A 103 5.61 -24.08 -4.98
N ALA A 104 4.47 -24.56 -4.51
CA ALA A 104 3.52 -25.31 -5.31
C ALA A 104 2.95 -24.51 -6.48
N LYS A 105 2.73 -23.21 -6.28
CA LYS A 105 2.12 -22.31 -7.27
C LYS A 105 3.12 -21.40 -7.99
N ASN A 106 4.42 -21.50 -7.65
CA ASN A 106 5.49 -20.67 -8.21
C ASN A 106 5.25 -19.15 -8.02
N LEU A 107 4.84 -18.74 -6.81
CA LEU A 107 4.55 -17.35 -6.46
C LEU A 107 5.80 -16.66 -5.89
N ASN A 108 6.62 -16.05 -6.74
CA ASN A 108 7.95 -15.55 -6.35
C ASN A 108 7.97 -14.09 -5.86
N ASN A 109 6.82 -13.44 -5.77
CA ASN A 109 6.69 -12.02 -5.47
C ASN A 109 5.98 -11.73 -4.14
N LEU A 110 5.80 -12.73 -3.29
CA LEU A 110 5.21 -12.57 -1.96
C LEU A 110 6.30 -12.40 -0.89
N VAL A 111 6.07 -11.47 0.04
CA VAL A 111 6.96 -11.21 1.17
C VAL A 111 6.16 -11.16 2.47
N ILE A 112 6.77 -11.64 3.57
CA ILE A 112 6.20 -11.51 4.90
C ILE A 112 6.55 -10.11 5.43
N VAL A 113 5.53 -9.32 5.74
CA VAL A 113 5.69 -7.95 6.26
C VAL A 113 5.51 -7.85 7.78
N GLY A 114 4.94 -8.86 8.40
CA GLY A 114 4.73 -8.89 9.86
C GLY A 114 4.00 -10.15 10.30
N ASN A 115 3.93 -10.33 11.61
CA ASN A 115 3.17 -11.40 12.25
C ASN A 115 1.95 -10.80 12.96
N THR A 116 0.84 -11.54 12.97
CA THR A 116 -0.37 -11.15 13.69
C THR A 116 -0.48 -11.92 15.00
N PHE A 117 -1.22 -13.00 15.03
CA PHE A 117 -1.45 -13.83 16.21
C PHE A 117 -1.43 -15.31 15.83
N VAL A 118 -1.33 -16.17 16.83
CA VAL A 118 -1.33 -17.62 16.66
C VAL A 118 -2.46 -18.21 17.50
N TYR A 119 -3.25 -19.09 16.88
CA TYR A 119 -4.21 -19.88 17.62
C TYR A 119 -3.52 -20.96 18.45
N PRO A 120 -4.01 -21.26 19.67
CA PRO A 120 -3.56 -22.43 20.39
C PRO A 120 -3.92 -23.70 19.63
N LEU A 121 -2.97 -24.60 19.49
CA LEU A 121 -3.20 -25.92 18.92
C LEU A 121 -3.85 -26.81 19.97
N ALA A 122 -4.97 -27.43 19.63
CA ALA A 122 -5.67 -28.36 20.50
C ALA A 122 -6.16 -29.58 19.73
N GLY A 123 -6.07 -30.74 20.36
CA GLY A 123 -6.64 -31.98 19.85
C GLY A 123 -8.04 -32.20 20.42
N TYR A 124 -8.95 -32.62 19.58
CA TYR A 124 -10.33 -32.94 19.99
C TYR A 124 -10.67 -34.37 19.65
N SER A 125 -11.35 -35.07 20.57
CA SER A 125 -11.82 -36.42 20.36
C SER A 125 -13.25 -36.61 20.89
N LYS A 126 -14.08 -37.29 20.13
CA LYS A 126 -15.42 -37.71 20.56
C LYS A 126 -15.37 -38.97 21.42
N THR A 127 -14.36 -39.83 21.24
CA THR A 127 -14.27 -41.16 21.81
C THR A 127 -13.25 -41.24 22.93
N ILE A 128 -12.06 -40.66 22.77
CA ILE A 128 -11.00 -40.64 23.78
C ILE A 128 -11.30 -39.53 24.78
N LYS A 129 -11.45 -39.92 26.06
CA LYS A 129 -11.83 -38.98 27.12
C LYS A 129 -10.65 -38.57 28.00
N ASN A 130 -9.60 -39.38 28.02
CA ASN A 130 -8.38 -39.15 28.82
C ASN A 130 -7.15 -39.45 27.95
N VAL A 131 -6.11 -38.67 28.15
CA VAL A 131 -4.76 -38.86 27.57
C VAL A 131 -3.83 -39.14 28.71
#